data_bfb1613a6c746f1282c23b856730015f
#
_entry.id   bfb1613a6c746f1282c23b856730015f
#
_cell.length_a   1.000
_cell.length_b   1.000
_cell.length_c   1.000
_cell.angle_alpha   90.00
_cell.angle_beta   90.00
_cell.angle_gamma   90.00
#
_symmetry.space_group_name_H-M   'P 1'
#
loop_
_entity.id
_entity.type
_entity.pdbx_description
1 polymer ?
#
loop_
_entity_poly.entity_id
_entity_poly.type
_entity_poly.pdbx_seq_one_letter_code
_entity_poly.pdbx_strand_id
1 'polypeptide(L)'
;MKSHYAVPFSSRGDFAAQCDQHPHSREGARRTLNVVVAVIGIVITAPIMLTVAVAVKLSSPGPILYRQQRVGLDKRSSKGDTHRRKVDLGGRPFTILKFRTMRVAALGDELQIWASQGDPRITPIGRFLRRTRLDEIPQLFNVIFGDMNVVGPRPEQPAIFQDLRSEIPNYRARQQVRPGITGRAQITLQYDNCIDDVRRKVAADLEYIHAQSLVEDLRIMAMTAPVMLFRKGSR
;
A
#
# COMPACT_ATOMS: atom_id res chain seq x y z
N MET A 1 24.08 4.43 -22.79
CA MET A 1 22.95 5.30 -23.17
C MET A 1 22.36 5.89 -21.88
N LYS A 2 22.65 7.17 -21.62
CA LYS A 2 22.18 7.90 -20.42
C LYS A 2 20.79 8.43 -20.74
N SER A 3 19.75 7.90 -20.07
CA SER A 3 18.40 8.43 -20.17
C SER A 3 18.22 9.57 -19.17
N HIS A 4 18.10 10.78 -19.67
CA HIS A 4 17.72 11.97 -18.93
C HIS A 4 16.23 11.88 -18.58
N TYR A 5 15.92 11.65 -17.30
CA TYR A 5 14.63 12.02 -16.72
C TYR A 5 14.91 12.97 -15.55
N ALA A 6 15.31 14.20 -15.89
CA ALA A 6 15.20 15.33 -14.98
C ALA A 6 13.80 15.93 -15.17
N VAL A 7 12.85 15.59 -14.31
CA VAL A 7 11.60 16.33 -14.19
C VAL A 7 11.92 17.62 -13.45
N PRO A 8 11.65 18.82 -14.01
CA PRO A 8 11.90 20.07 -13.32
C PRO A 8 11.00 20.14 -12.08
N PHE A 9 11.61 20.30 -10.92
CA PHE A 9 10.96 20.45 -9.63
C PHE A 9 10.33 21.86 -9.59
N SER A 10 9.05 21.94 -9.90
CA SER A 10 8.26 23.17 -9.77
C SER A 10 7.95 23.46 -8.29
N SER A 11 7.83 24.74 -7.97
CA SER A 11 7.72 25.26 -6.60
C SER A 11 6.46 24.77 -5.86
N ARG A 12 6.50 24.81 -4.53
CA ARG A 12 5.46 24.33 -3.58
C ARG A 12 4.02 24.82 -3.87
N GLY A 13 3.85 25.91 -4.61
CA GLY A 13 2.55 26.51 -4.93
C GLY A 13 1.79 25.79 -6.04
N ASP A 14 2.50 25.23 -7.02
CA ASP A 14 1.88 24.66 -8.21
C ASP A 14 1.28 23.27 -7.97
N PHE A 15 1.84 22.51 -7.01
CA PHE A 15 1.34 21.19 -6.64
C PHE A 15 -0.05 21.19 -6.00
N ALA A 16 -0.34 22.19 -5.16
CA ALA A 16 -1.63 22.28 -4.48
C ALA A 16 -2.77 22.73 -5.42
N ALA A 17 -2.45 23.59 -6.38
CA ALA A 17 -3.44 24.16 -7.31
C ALA A 17 -3.87 23.18 -8.42
N GLN A 18 -3.00 22.24 -8.82
CA GLN A 18 -3.31 21.24 -9.84
C GLN A 18 -4.17 20.08 -9.35
N CYS A 19 -4.17 19.79 -8.05
CA CYS A 19 -4.94 18.67 -7.47
C CYS A 19 -6.45 18.95 -7.30
N ASP A 20 -6.88 20.22 -7.31
CA ASP A 20 -8.30 20.60 -7.13
C ASP A 20 -9.16 20.39 -8.39
N GLN A 21 -8.58 19.95 -9.51
CA GLN A 21 -9.29 19.89 -10.81
C GLN A 21 -9.86 18.52 -11.18
N HIS A 22 -9.85 17.51 -10.29
CA HIS A 22 -10.45 16.22 -10.62
C HIS A 22 -11.96 16.20 -10.30
N PRO A 23 -12.83 16.10 -11.31
CA PRO A 23 -14.27 16.09 -11.09
C PRO A 23 -14.72 14.85 -10.29
N HIS A 24 -15.54 15.09 -9.27
CA HIS A 24 -16.13 14.07 -8.37
C HIS A 24 -16.80 12.90 -9.11
N SER A 25 -17.25 13.08 -10.35
CA SER A 25 -17.84 12.04 -11.18
C SER A 25 -16.89 10.86 -11.48
N ARG A 26 -15.59 11.14 -11.59
CA ARG A 26 -14.57 10.09 -11.85
C ARG A 26 -14.23 9.27 -10.60
N GLU A 27 -14.35 9.86 -9.40
CA GLU A 27 -14.11 9.12 -8.15
C GLU A 27 -15.16 8.04 -7.90
N GLY A 28 -16.45 8.32 -8.21
CA GLY A 28 -17.53 7.34 -8.11
C GLY A 28 -17.30 6.13 -9.00
N ALA A 29 -17.00 6.33 -10.28
CA ALA A 29 -16.74 5.24 -11.22
C ALA A 29 -15.52 4.39 -10.83
N ARG A 30 -14.44 5.05 -10.36
CA ARG A 30 -13.26 4.35 -9.83
C ARG A 30 -13.59 3.53 -8.58
N ARG A 31 -14.41 4.08 -7.69
CA ARG A 31 -14.84 3.36 -6.49
C ARG A 31 -15.64 2.12 -6.86
N THR A 32 -16.57 2.22 -7.81
CA THR A 32 -17.34 1.08 -8.32
C THR A 32 -16.41 0.01 -8.92
N LEU A 33 -15.46 0.40 -9.78
CA LEU A 33 -14.46 -0.52 -10.33
C LEU A 33 -13.70 -1.26 -9.22
N ASN A 34 -13.18 -0.52 -8.23
CA ASN A 34 -12.42 -1.11 -7.12
C ASN A 34 -13.25 -2.13 -6.32
N VAL A 35 -14.51 -1.80 -6.03
CA VAL A 35 -15.40 -2.71 -5.29
C VAL A 35 -15.71 -3.95 -6.13
N VAL A 36 -16.04 -3.79 -7.41
CA VAL A 36 -16.32 -4.91 -8.32
C VAL A 36 -15.12 -5.85 -8.42
N VAL A 37 -13.93 -5.31 -8.65
CA VAL A 37 -12.68 -6.09 -8.70
C VAL A 37 -12.41 -6.80 -7.37
N ALA A 38 -12.64 -6.13 -6.24
CA ALA A 38 -12.44 -6.72 -4.92
C ALA A 38 -13.43 -7.86 -4.65
N VAL A 39 -14.70 -7.70 -4.99
CA VAL A 39 -15.74 -8.75 -4.82
C VAL A 39 -15.40 -9.96 -5.69
N ILE A 40 -15.13 -9.75 -6.98
CA ILE A 40 -14.72 -10.81 -7.90
C ILE A 40 -13.44 -11.51 -7.39
N GLY A 41 -12.45 -10.73 -6.95
CA GLY A 41 -11.22 -11.25 -6.38
C GLY A 41 -11.47 -12.14 -5.16
N ILE A 42 -12.34 -11.73 -4.23
CA ILE A 42 -12.70 -12.53 -3.06
C ILE A 42 -13.39 -13.83 -3.48
N VAL A 43 -14.38 -13.78 -4.38
CA VAL A 43 -15.12 -14.97 -4.84
C VAL A 43 -14.16 -15.97 -5.48
N ILE A 44 -13.29 -15.52 -6.38
CA ILE A 44 -12.32 -16.39 -7.07
C ILE A 44 -11.30 -16.97 -6.09
N THR A 45 -10.82 -16.15 -5.14
CA THR A 45 -9.77 -16.59 -4.21
C THR A 45 -10.30 -17.23 -2.93
N ALA A 46 -11.62 -17.29 -2.71
CA ALA A 46 -12.22 -17.88 -1.49
C ALA A 46 -11.71 -19.28 -1.15
N PRO A 47 -11.64 -20.25 -2.09
CA PRO A 47 -11.12 -21.58 -1.76
C PRO A 47 -9.64 -21.55 -1.36
N ILE A 48 -8.83 -20.69 -2.02
CA ILE A 48 -7.42 -20.48 -1.68
C ILE A 48 -7.32 -19.83 -0.29
N MET A 49 -8.14 -18.82 -0.02
CA MET A 49 -8.17 -18.17 1.29
C MET A 49 -8.50 -19.13 2.42
N LEU A 50 -9.46 -20.04 2.22
CA LEU A 50 -9.80 -21.06 3.20
C LEU A 50 -8.62 -22.00 3.44
N THR A 51 -8.00 -22.52 2.39
CA THR A 51 -6.83 -23.39 2.46
C THR A 51 -5.68 -22.71 3.20
N VAL A 52 -5.38 -21.44 2.86
CA VAL A 52 -4.36 -20.63 3.52
C VAL A 52 -4.70 -20.40 4.99
N ALA A 53 -5.96 -20.13 5.32
CA ALA A 53 -6.41 -19.93 6.70
C ALA A 53 -6.15 -21.17 7.56
N VAL A 54 -6.50 -22.35 7.05
CA VAL A 54 -6.22 -23.63 7.72
C VAL A 54 -4.71 -23.85 7.87
N ALA A 55 -3.92 -23.67 6.81
CA ALA A 55 -2.48 -23.85 6.84
C ALA A 55 -1.81 -22.91 7.86
N VAL A 56 -2.21 -21.63 7.92
CA VAL A 56 -1.72 -20.67 8.91
C VAL A 56 -2.08 -21.10 10.33
N LYS A 57 -3.32 -21.57 10.56
CA LYS A 57 -3.77 -22.01 11.88
C LYS A 57 -2.99 -23.22 12.39
N LEU A 58 -2.67 -24.15 11.50
CA LEU A 58 -1.90 -25.37 11.82
C LEU A 58 -0.40 -25.08 11.96
N SER A 59 0.13 -24.04 11.32
CA SER A 59 1.58 -23.75 11.33
C SER A 59 2.09 -23.17 12.65
N SER A 60 1.27 -22.47 13.39
CA SER A 60 1.64 -21.89 14.69
C SER A 60 0.40 -21.42 15.48
N PRO A 61 0.45 -21.40 16.84
CA PRO A 61 -0.65 -20.88 17.67
C PRO A 61 -0.89 -19.39 17.41
N GLY A 62 -2.16 -18.96 17.55
CA GLY A 62 -2.58 -17.56 17.44
C GLY A 62 -3.62 -17.29 16.34
N PRO A 63 -3.92 -16.01 16.03
CA PRO A 63 -4.93 -15.63 15.05
C PRO A 63 -4.49 -15.94 13.62
N ILE A 64 -5.45 -16.19 12.72
CA ILE A 64 -5.21 -16.45 11.29
C ILE A 64 -4.81 -15.15 10.58
N LEU A 65 -5.49 -14.05 10.91
CA LEU A 65 -5.25 -12.74 10.32
C LEU A 65 -4.32 -11.92 11.21
N TYR A 66 -3.35 -11.29 10.57
CA TYR A 66 -2.53 -10.22 11.13
C TYR A 66 -3.19 -8.89 10.85
N ARG A 67 -3.22 -8.01 11.85
CA ARG A 67 -3.80 -6.68 11.80
C ARG A 67 -2.74 -5.65 12.18
N GLN A 68 -2.58 -4.61 11.36
CA GLN A 68 -1.60 -3.57 11.59
C GLN A 68 -2.16 -2.20 11.20
N GLN A 69 -1.85 -1.18 12.00
CA GLN A 69 -2.22 0.20 11.66
C GLN A 69 -1.38 0.72 10.49
N ARG A 70 -2.05 1.37 9.56
CA ARG A 70 -1.46 2.02 8.39
C ARG A 70 -2.05 3.40 8.19
N VAL A 71 -1.27 4.28 7.54
CA VAL A 71 -1.73 5.62 7.18
C VAL A 71 -2.51 5.54 5.86
N GLY A 72 -3.75 6.04 5.89
CA GLY A 72 -4.65 6.07 4.73
C GLY A 72 -4.83 7.48 4.18
N LEU A 73 -5.97 7.69 3.50
CA LEU A 73 -6.35 8.95 2.86
C LEU A 73 -6.35 10.12 3.85
N ASP A 74 -5.72 11.23 3.45
CA ASP A 74 -5.84 12.52 4.13
C ASP A 74 -7.03 13.30 3.54
N LYS A 75 -8.12 13.35 4.27
CA LYS A 75 -9.34 14.08 3.86
C LYS A 75 -9.32 15.56 4.24
N ARG A 76 -8.22 16.05 4.83
CA ARG A 76 -8.11 17.45 5.21
C ARG A 76 -8.01 18.30 3.95
N SER A 77 -8.91 19.26 3.79
CA SER A 77 -8.76 20.31 2.80
C SER A 77 -7.50 21.13 3.11
N SER A 78 -6.84 21.68 2.10
CA SER A 78 -5.68 22.58 2.24
C SER A 78 -5.99 23.82 3.09
N LYS A 79 -7.26 24.12 3.34
CA LYS A 79 -7.75 25.20 4.22
C LYS A 79 -7.90 24.73 5.66
N GLY A 80 -6.79 24.50 6.39
CA GLY A 80 -6.72 24.82 7.81
C GLY A 80 -7.39 23.87 8.83
N ASP A 81 -7.86 22.67 8.53
CA ASP A 81 -8.50 21.78 9.52
C ASP A 81 -7.46 20.91 10.29
N THR A 82 -6.40 21.56 10.79
CA THR A 82 -5.33 20.93 11.56
C THR A 82 -5.66 20.75 13.06
N HIS A 83 -6.70 21.43 13.57
CA HIS A 83 -6.91 21.57 15.02
C HIS A 83 -7.61 20.41 15.72
N ARG A 84 -8.15 19.40 15.00
CA ARG A 84 -8.96 18.34 15.63
C ARG A 84 -8.19 17.08 16.06
N ARG A 85 -6.97 16.88 15.64
CA ARG A 85 -6.18 15.68 16.00
C ARG A 85 -4.99 16.07 16.87
N LYS A 86 -4.84 15.42 18.04
CA LYS A 86 -3.69 15.57 18.94
C LYS A 86 -2.35 15.17 18.29
N VAL A 87 -2.38 14.28 17.30
CA VAL A 87 -1.21 13.81 16.57
C VAL A 87 -1.51 13.79 15.07
N ASP A 88 -0.70 14.47 14.27
CA ASP A 88 -0.78 14.45 12.81
C ASP A 88 -0.06 13.23 12.25
N LEU A 89 -0.82 12.18 11.94
CA LEU A 89 -0.34 10.96 11.31
C LEU A 89 -0.29 11.04 9.76
N GLY A 90 -0.49 12.23 9.17
CA GLY A 90 -0.46 12.43 7.71
C GLY A 90 -1.74 12.05 6.98
N GLY A 91 -2.60 11.22 7.56
CA GLY A 91 -3.87 10.77 6.99
C GLY A 91 -4.71 10.05 8.03
N ARG A 92 -5.88 9.53 7.65
CA ARG A 92 -6.71 8.71 8.55
C ARG A 92 -6.07 7.33 8.75
N PRO A 93 -5.71 6.92 9.96
CA PRO A 93 -5.21 5.57 10.19
C PRO A 93 -6.33 4.55 9.95
N PHE A 94 -5.96 3.40 9.39
CA PHE A 94 -6.85 2.25 9.20
C PHE A 94 -6.09 0.95 9.51
N THR A 95 -6.83 -0.13 9.74
CA THR A 95 -6.26 -1.45 10.01
C THR A 95 -6.16 -2.25 8.73
N ILE A 96 -4.93 -2.52 8.27
CA ILE A 96 -4.69 -3.42 7.14
C ILE A 96 -4.85 -4.88 7.58
N LEU A 97 -5.46 -5.69 6.72
CA LEU A 97 -5.68 -7.12 6.94
C LEU A 97 -4.73 -7.95 6.09
N LYS A 98 -4.01 -8.90 6.71
CA LYS A 98 -3.14 -9.88 6.03
C LYS A 98 -3.27 -11.25 6.67
N PHE A 99 -2.93 -12.32 5.96
CA PHE A 99 -2.67 -13.59 6.64
C PHE A 99 -1.40 -13.47 7.48
N ARG A 100 -1.42 -14.11 8.64
CA ARG A 100 -0.26 -14.16 9.53
C ARG A 100 0.85 -15.01 8.90
N THR A 101 2.03 -14.41 8.75
CA THR A 101 3.22 -15.05 8.18
C THR A 101 4.33 -15.26 9.19
N MET A 102 4.17 -14.69 10.40
CA MET A 102 5.14 -14.76 11.49
C MET A 102 4.50 -15.40 12.74
N ARG A 103 5.32 -16.01 13.58
CA ARG A 103 4.90 -16.44 14.93
C ARG A 103 4.53 -15.20 15.74
N VAL A 104 3.53 -15.33 16.61
CA VAL A 104 3.20 -14.26 17.55
C VAL A 104 4.38 -14.16 18.53
N ALA A 105 5.00 -12.99 18.62
CA ALA A 105 6.04 -12.75 19.60
C ALA A 105 5.46 -12.85 21.01
N ALA A 106 6.26 -13.30 21.97
CA ALA A 106 5.91 -13.21 23.38
C ALA A 106 5.67 -11.73 23.74
N LEU A 107 4.72 -11.45 24.62
CA LEU A 107 4.37 -10.11 25.12
C LEU A 107 5.65 -9.31 25.44
N GLY A 108 5.92 -8.27 24.69
CA GLY A 108 7.09 -7.40 24.86
C GLY A 108 7.88 -7.08 23.57
N ASP A 109 7.76 -7.89 22.52
CA ASP A 109 8.51 -7.71 21.25
C ASP A 109 7.70 -6.95 20.17
N GLU A 110 6.79 -6.07 20.54
CA GLU A 110 6.05 -5.22 19.60
C GLU A 110 6.88 -4.08 18.99
N LEU A 111 8.18 -4.26 18.89
CA LEU A 111 9.00 -3.33 18.11
C LEU A 111 8.55 -3.41 16.65
N GLN A 112 8.13 -2.26 16.11
CA GLN A 112 7.80 -2.05 14.69
C GLN A 112 9.10 -2.10 13.87
N ILE A 113 9.77 -3.25 13.88
CA ILE A 113 11.02 -3.48 13.15
C ILE A 113 10.67 -3.99 11.76
N TRP A 114 11.28 -3.43 10.74
CA TRP A 114 11.25 -3.98 9.41
C TRP A 114 11.76 -5.43 9.44
N ALA A 115 10.99 -6.34 8.85
CA ALA A 115 11.43 -7.73 8.75
C ALA A 115 12.69 -7.79 7.87
N SER A 116 13.79 -8.26 8.45
CA SER A 116 15.05 -8.49 7.74
C SER A 116 14.98 -9.78 6.90
N GLN A 117 15.93 -9.92 5.98
CA GLN A 117 16.09 -11.17 5.23
C GLN A 117 16.45 -12.29 6.23
N GLY A 118 15.70 -13.41 6.19
CA GLY A 118 15.96 -14.54 7.09
C GLY A 118 15.40 -14.38 8.50
N ASP A 119 14.50 -13.43 8.76
CA ASP A 119 13.87 -13.23 10.07
C ASP A 119 13.34 -14.58 10.64
N PRO A 120 13.86 -15.04 11.80
CA PRO A 120 13.51 -16.35 12.38
C PRO A 120 12.04 -16.46 12.81
N ARG A 121 11.36 -15.34 12.95
CA ARG A 121 9.93 -15.30 13.28
C ARG A 121 9.04 -15.75 12.12
N ILE A 122 9.56 -15.74 10.88
CA ILE A 122 8.79 -16.13 9.69
C ILE A 122 8.59 -17.65 9.68
N THR A 123 7.32 -18.09 9.67
CA THR A 123 6.99 -19.52 9.55
C THR A 123 7.31 -20.05 8.14
N PRO A 124 7.55 -21.37 7.97
CA PRO A 124 7.74 -21.96 6.62
C PRO A 124 6.59 -21.62 5.66
N ILE A 125 5.34 -21.76 6.13
CA ILE A 125 4.15 -21.38 5.35
C ILE A 125 4.13 -19.87 5.09
N GLY A 126 4.52 -19.05 6.08
CA GLY A 126 4.61 -17.60 5.95
C GLY A 126 5.61 -17.16 4.87
N ARG A 127 6.72 -17.89 4.73
CA ARG A 127 7.71 -17.63 3.66
C ARG A 127 7.10 -17.89 2.27
N PHE A 128 6.36 -18.99 2.13
CA PHE A 128 5.64 -19.28 0.90
C PHE A 128 4.58 -18.20 0.59
N LEU A 129 3.76 -17.84 1.58
CA LEU A 129 2.72 -16.81 1.42
C LEU A 129 3.30 -15.46 1.00
N ARG A 130 4.39 -15.01 1.62
CA ARG A 130 5.08 -13.76 1.25
C ARG A 130 5.66 -13.81 -0.16
N ARG A 131 6.27 -14.94 -0.54
CA ARG A 131 6.84 -15.12 -1.87
C ARG A 131 5.77 -15.07 -2.97
N THR A 132 4.58 -15.60 -2.70
CA THR A 132 3.44 -15.64 -3.62
C THR A 132 2.48 -14.46 -3.44
N ARG A 133 2.71 -13.59 -2.44
CA ARG A 133 1.84 -12.49 -2.03
C ARG A 133 0.41 -12.91 -1.64
N LEU A 134 0.18 -14.18 -1.39
CA LEU A 134 -1.11 -14.70 -0.92
C LEU A 134 -1.47 -14.16 0.47
N ASP A 135 -0.47 -13.73 1.25
CA ASP A 135 -0.70 -13.06 2.53
C ASP A 135 -1.44 -11.74 2.40
N GLU A 136 -1.42 -11.09 1.24
CA GLU A 136 -2.05 -9.79 1.00
C GLU A 136 -3.49 -9.89 0.49
N ILE A 137 -4.00 -11.10 0.13
CA ILE A 137 -5.38 -11.27 -0.37
C ILE A 137 -6.44 -10.70 0.58
N PRO A 138 -6.36 -10.82 1.92
CA PRO A 138 -7.35 -10.23 2.83
C PRO A 138 -7.48 -8.71 2.73
N GLN A 139 -6.53 -7.99 2.11
CA GLN A 139 -6.66 -6.55 1.86
C GLN A 139 -7.82 -6.22 0.90
N LEU A 140 -8.32 -7.18 0.12
CA LEU A 140 -9.54 -7.01 -0.68
C LEU A 140 -10.74 -6.60 0.20
N PHE A 141 -10.81 -7.05 1.46
CA PHE A 141 -11.81 -6.57 2.40
C PHE A 141 -11.59 -5.09 2.77
N ASN A 142 -10.33 -4.62 2.91
CA ASN A 142 -10.05 -3.20 3.12
C ASN A 142 -10.51 -2.36 1.91
N VAL A 143 -10.43 -2.92 0.70
CA VAL A 143 -11.00 -2.25 -0.49
C VAL A 143 -12.51 -2.13 -0.36
N ILE A 144 -13.24 -3.21 0.00
CA ILE A 144 -14.70 -3.17 0.19
C ILE A 144 -15.09 -2.19 1.29
N PHE A 145 -14.37 -2.14 2.41
CA PHE A 145 -14.64 -1.20 3.52
C PHE A 145 -14.33 0.26 3.18
N GLY A 146 -13.59 0.52 2.08
CA GLY A 146 -13.29 1.86 1.62
C GLY A 146 -12.03 2.47 2.20
N ASP A 147 -11.23 1.69 2.92
CA ASP A 147 -9.93 2.11 3.46
C ASP A 147 -8.87 2.15 2.35
N MET A 148 -9.00 1.25 1.36
CA MET A 148 -8.06 1.08 0.25
C MET A 148 -8.75 1.09 -1.11
N ASN A 149 -7.97 1.26 -2.16
CA ASN A 149 -8.28 0.91 -3.54
C ASN A 149 -7.44 -0.33 -3.96
N VAL A 150 -7.76 -0.93 -5.09
CA VAL A 150 -6.90 -1.96 -5.69
C VAL A 150 -5.58 -1.33 -6.12
N VAL A 151 -5.67 -0.17 -6.80
CA VAL A 151 -4.49 0.58 -7.27
C VAL A 151 -4.31 1.87 -6.48
N GLY A 152 -3.10 2.10 -6.00
CA GLY A 152 -2.71 3.30 -5.26
C GLY A 152 -1.32 3.19 -4.63
N PRO A 153 -0.82 4.25 -3.99
CA PRO A 153 0.41 4.19 -3.21
C PRO A 153 0.34 3.14 -2.10
N ARG A 154 1.44 2.41 -1.86
CA ARG A 154 1.50 1.43 -0.76
C ARG A 154 1.37 2.12 0.60
N PRO A 155 0.48 1.66 1.50
CA PRO A 155 0.28 2.30 2.80
C PRO A 155 1.45 2.01 3.75
N GLU A 156 1.93 3.04 4.45
CA GLU A 156 3.02 2.93 5.41
C GLU A 156 2.52 2.85 6.86
N GLN A 157 3.37 2.34 7.74
CA GLN A 157 3.15 2.37 9.19
C GLN A 157 3.25 3.82 9.69
N PRO A 158 2.46 4.22 10.73
CA PRO A 158 2.47 5.59 11.21
C PRO A 158 3.87 6.11 11.65
N ALA A 159 4.66 5.28 12.33
CA ALA A 159 6.01 5.67 12.75
C ALA A 159 6.92 5.90 11.54
N ILE A 160 6.98 4.94 10.61
CA ILE A 160 7.76 5.04 9.37
C ILE A 160 7.33 6.24 8.53
N PHE A 161 6.02 6.50 8.46
CA PHE A 161 5.50 7.67 7.75
C PHE A 161 6.00 8.97 8.36
N GLN A 162 6.08 9.07 9.70
CA GLN A 162 6.58 10.27 10.37
C GLN A 162 8.06 10.51 10.08
N ASP A 163 8.89 9.47 10.08
CA ASP A 163 10.31 9.55 9.78
C ASP A 163 10.52 9.97 8.32
N LEU A 164 9.90 9.25 7.36
CA LEU A 164 10.08 9.51 5.95
C LEU A 164 9.56 10.89 5.49
N ARG A 165 8.48 11.40 6.10
CA ARG A 165 7.97 12.74 5.76
C ARG A 165 8.90 13.87 6.19
N SER A 166 9.75 13.64 7.20
CA SER A 166 10.76 14.62 7.62
C SER A 166 11.97 14.65 6.68
N GLU A 167 12.27 13.52 6.02
CA GLU A 167 13.44 13.35 5.17
C GLU A 167 13.15 13.54 3.67
N ILE A 168 11.90 13.28 3.23
CA ILE A 168 11.54 13.29 1.81
C ILE A 168 10.54 14.42 1.53
N PRO A 169 10.90 15.39 0.68
CA PRO A 169 9.98 16.44 0.25
C PRO A 169 8.72 15.84 -0.42
N ASN A 170 7.58 16.46 -0.14
CA ASN A 170 6.26 16.05 -0.70
C ASN A 170 5.81 14.61 -0.36
N TYR A 171 6.47 13.92 0.57
CA TYR A 171 6.08 12.56 0.99
C TYR A 171 4.60 12.46 1.37
N ARG A 172 4.07 13.49 2.03
CA ARG A 172 2.67 13.58 2.44
C ARG A 172 1.68 13.61 1.26
N ALA A 173 2.08 14.06 0.08
CA ALA A 173 1.20 14.13 -1.08
C ALA A 173 0.68 12.75 -1.53
N ARG A 174 1.37 11.67 -1.16
CA ARG A 174 0.91 10.28 -1.36
C ARG A 174 -0.43 9.99 -0.68
N GLN A 175 -0.79 10.75 0.36
CA GLN A 175 -2.04 10.56 1.12
C GLN A 175 -3.24 11.30 0.51
N GLN A 176 -3.08 12.00 -0.61
CA GLN A 176 -4.18 12.65 -1.33
C GLN A 176 -5.13 11.64 -1.98
N VAL A 177 -4.69 10.41 -2.17
CA VAL A 177 -5.50 9.30 -2.69
C VAL A 177 -5.53 8.13 -1.71
N ARG A 178 -6.52 7.25 -1.85
CA ARG A 178 -6.56 6.02 -1.05
C ARG A 178 -5.35 5.15 -1.39
N PRO A 179 -4.73 4.51 -0.39
CA PRO A 179 -3.66 3.55 -0.63
C PRO A 179 -4.15 2.35 -1.44
N GLY A 180 -3.22 1.68 -2.15
CA GLY A 180 -3.51 0.53 -3.00
C GLY A 180 -2.90 -0.78 -2.50
N ILE A 181 -3.49 -1.90 -2.94
CA ILE A 181 -2.87 -3.23 -2.83
C ILE A 181 -1.68 -3.31 -3.78
N THR A 182 -1.84 -2.80 -4.99
CA THR A 182 -0.79 -2.60 -5.99
C THR A 182 -0.69 -1.13 -6.39
N GLY A 183 0.35 -0.75 -7.10
CA GLY A 183 0.55 0.62 -7.55
C GLY A 183 1.71 0.75 -8.51
N ARG A 184 1.83 1.92 -9.17
CA ARG A 184 2.86 2.20 -10.17
C ARG A 184 4.27 1.94 -9.63
N ALA A 185 4.59 2.44 -8.43
CA ALA A 185 5.87 2.19 -7.79
C ALA A 185 6.15 0.68 -7.59
N GLN A 186 5.12 -0.09 -7.18
CA GLN A 186 5.27 -1.51 -6.89
C GLN A 186 5.50 -2.36 -8.14
N ILE A 187 4.97 -1.97 -9.30
CA ILE A 187 5.17 -2.70 -10.57
C ILE A 187 6.45 -2.29 -11.30
N THR A 188 6.95 -1.06 -11.10
CA THR A 188 8.10 -0.52 -11.83
C THR A 188 9.42 -0.61 -11.07
N LEU A 189 9.39 -0.47 -9.73
CA LEU A 189 10.60 -0.37 -8.91
C LEU A 189 10.82 -1.62 -8.05
N GLN A 190 12.07 -1.89 -7.71
CA GLN A 190 12.45 -2.98 -6.82
C GLN A 190 12.31 -2.56 -5.34
N TYR A 191 12.73 -3.45 -4.42
CA TYR A 191 12.70 -3.20 -2.99
C TYR A 191 13.59 -2.04 -2.58
N ASP A 192 13.20 -1.37 -1.46
CA ASP A 192 13.98 -0.29 -0.87
C ASP A 192 15.18 -0.88 -0.12
N ASN A 193 16.36 -0.45 -0.53
CA ASN A 193 17.60 -0.74 0.18
C ASN A 193 18.23 0.53 0.77
N CYS A 194 17.78 1.70 0.30
CA CYS A 194 18.26 3.00 0.76
C CYS A 194 17.17 4.07 0.61
N ILE A 195 17.40 5.24 1.18
CA ILE A 195 16.49 6.39 1.13
C ILE A 195 16.23 6.87 -0.31
N ASP A 196 17.19 6.72 -1.21
CA ASP A 196 17.02 7.11 -2.61
C ASP A 196 16.06 6.18 -3.37
N ASP A 197 15.98 4.91 -2.99
CA ASP A 197 14.96 4.00 -3.50
C ASP A 197 13.57 4.44 -3.07
N VAL A 198 13.42 4.88 -1.81
CA VAL A 198 12.17 5.43 -1.30
C VAL A 198 11.79 6.72 -2.04
N ARG A 199 12.76 7.62 -2.30
CA ARG A 199 12.52 8.85 -3.09
C ARG A 199 12.01 8.52 -4.50
N ARG A 200 12.60 7.52 -5.17
CA ARG A 200 12.13 7.06 -6.49
C ARG A 200 10.71 6.50 -6.45
N LYS A 201 10.37 5.75 -5.39
CA LYS A 201 8.99 5.25 -5.20
C LYS A 201 8.00 6.39 -4.96
N VAL A 202 8.36 7.38 -4.16
CA VAL A 202 7.54 8.57 -3.95
C VAL A 202 7.31 9.29 -5.27
N ALA A 203 8.34 9.49 -6.10
CA ALA A 203 8.17 10.11 -7.41
C ALA A 203 7.20 9.32 -8.30
N ALA A 204 7.33 7.99 -8.37
CA ALA A 204 6.42 7.14 -9.14
C ALA A 204 4.97 7.16 -8.60
N ASP A 205 4.81 7.24 -7.28
CA ASP A 205 3.49 7.37 -6.65
C ASP A 205 2.85 8.73 -6.97
N LEU A 206 3.63 9.82 -6.96
CA LEU A 206 3.14 11.16 -7.33
C LEU A 206 2.79 11.25 -8.82
N GLU A 207 3.60 10.66 -9.70
CA GLU A 207 3.26 10.54 -11.12
C GLU A 207 1.93 9.79 -11.34
N TYR A 208 1.69 8.70 -10.59
CA TYR A 208 0.42 8.00 -10.63
C TYR A 208 -0.73 8.90 -10.18
N ILE A 209 -0.55 9.64 -9.07
CA ILE A 209 -1.59 10.53 -8.54
C ILE A 209 -2.00 11.58 -9.58
N HIS A 210 -1.04 12.15 -10.31
CA HIS A 210 -1.30 13.11 -11.39
C HIS A 210 -1.96 12.47 -12.62
N ALA A 211 -1.54 11.28 -13.01
CA ALA A 211 -2.07 10.54 -14.17
C ALA A 211 -3.31 9.70 -13.85
N GLN A 212 -3.85 9.81 -12.63
CA GLN A 212 -4.88 8.93 -12.10
C GLN A 212 -6.14 8.90 -12.99
N SER A 213 -6.44 7.73 -13.55
CA SER A 213 -7.60 7.50 -14.39
C SER A 213 -8.05 6.03 -14.31
N LEU A 214 -9.27 5.71 -14.77
CA LEU A 214 -9.74 4.32 -14.90
C LEU A 214 -8.82 3.48 -15.78
N VAL A 215 -8.34 4.06 -16.88
CA VAL A 215 -7.45 3.38 -17.83
C VAL A 215 -6.09 3.07 -17.20
N GLU A 216 -5.52 4.01 -16.44
CA GLU A 216 -4.25 3.79 -15.76
C GLU A 216 -4.41 2.75 -14.64
N ASP A 217 -5.53 2.77 -13.89
CA ASP A 217 -5.82 1.75 -12.88
C ASP A 217 -5.90 0.35 -13.53
N LEU A 218 -6.64 0.19 -14.63
CA LEU A 218 -6.73 -1.08 -15.37
C LEU A 218 -5.38 -1.53 -15.91
N ARG A 219 -4.57 -0.60 -16.44
CA ARG A 219 -3.21 -0.88 -16.93
C ARG A 219 -2.32 -1.42 -15.80
N ILE A 220 -2.31 -0.75 -14.64
CA ILE A 220 -1.52 -1.18 -13.47
C ILE A 220 -2.00 -2.55 -12.97
N MET A 221 -3.33 -2.79 -12.91
CA MET A 221 -3.88 -4.10 -12.54
C MET A 221 -3.39 -5.19 -13.50
N ALA A 222 -3.47 -4.97 -14.82
CA ALA A 222 -3.00 -5.92 -15.82
C ALA A 222 -1.49 -6.19 -15.70
N MET A 223 -0.67 -5.16 -15.45
CA MET A 223 0.77 -5.31 -15.25
C MET A 223 1.14 -5.97 -13.91
N THR A 224 0.25 -5.98 -12.94
CA THR A 224 0.51 -6.59 -11.63
C THR A 224 0.64 -8.11 -11.72
N ALA A 225 -0.21 -8.79 -12.49
CA ALA A 225 -0.20 -10.25 -12.62
C ALA A 225 1.16 -10.80 -13.12
N PRO A 226 1.72 -10.35 -14.24
CA PRO A 226 3.04 -10.81 -14.69
C PRO A 226 4.16 -10.43 -13.71
N VAL A 227 4.11 -9.25 -13.08
CA VAL A 227 5.11 -8.85 -12.08
C VAL A 227 5.09 -9.79 -10.88
N MET A 228 3.92 -10.21 -10.41
CA MET A 228 3.78 -11.19 -9.32
C MET A 228 4.30 -12.58 -9.69
N LEU A 229 4.09 -13.01 -10.94
CA LEU A 229 4.47 -14.35 -11.41
C LEU A 229 5.94 -14.47 -11.77
N PHE A 230 6.52 -13.45 -12.41
CA PHE A 230 7.86 -13.51 -13.02
C PHE A 230 8.94 -12.78 -12.22
N ARG A 231 8.57 -11.90 -11.28
CA ARG A 231 9.56 -11.16 -10.50
C ARG A 231 10.11 -12.02 -9.37
N LYS A 232 11.31 -12.60 -9.59
CA LYS A 232 12.08 -13.29 -8.54
C LYS A 232 12.43 -12.28 -7.44
N GLY A 233 11.97 -12.53 -6.21
CA GLY A 233 12.44 -11.81 -5.03
C GLY A 233 11.38 -10.99 -4.29
N SER A 234 10.30 -11.62 -3.87
CA SER A 234 9.57 -11.16 -2.68
C SER A 234 10.40 -11.57 -1.45
N ARG A 235 10.87 -10.60 -0.66
CA ARG A 235 11.50 -10.81 0.65
C ARG A 235 10.45 -11.09 1.71
#